data_be1d4ba9f59f1c5f9763e44335c19990
#
_entry.id   be1d4ba9f59f1c5f9763e44335c19990
#
_cell.length_a   1.000
_cell.length_b   1.000
_cell.length_c   1.000
_cell.angle_alpha   90.00
_cell.angle_beta   90.00
_cell.angle_gamma   90.00
#
_symmetry.space_group_name_H-M   'P 1'
#
loop_
_entity.id
_entity.type
_entity.pdbx_description
1 polymer ?
#
loop_
_entity_poly.entity_id
_entity_poly.type
_entity_poly.pdbx_seq_one_letter_code
_entity_poly.pdbx_strand_id
1 'polypeptide(L)'
;MVTVETCLDDHRKIRDAHGGTINDVILATLTGALRSWLMTRAESLGGLRQVRAVVPVSVIDEELEATSLGSQIAAHFVDLPIGEPSPAVRLHQVSYSFQAHKDTGRSVAANRLAGIAGFAPTTFHAIGSRVAAVELRRGYQVSVTNVPGPQAPLYAAGAKMIGSYSVPPLTAGHPLAIGVTSYNGGVFYGITADRDSVPDADLLGVCVREALDELLDLTSATRRRAPRGRRTPKGKGTTQPKGKGTTQRKG
;
A
#
# COMPACT_ATOMS: atom_id res chain seq x y z
N MET A 1 19.48 -3.53 10.20
CA MET A 1 18.45 -2.59 9.71
C MET A 1 18.96 -1.93 8.46
N VAL A 2 18.11 -1.82 7.44
CA VAL A 2 18.38 -1.14 6.16
C VAL A 2 17.36 -0.03 5.96
N THR A 3 17.78 1.10 5.40
CA THR A 3 16.92 2.25 5.12
C THR A 3 16.91 2.54 3.62
N VAL A 4 15.71 2.80 3.09
CA VAL A 4 15.53 3.21 1.69
C VAL A 4 14.69 4.46 1.64
N GLU A 5 15.11 5.43 0.84
CA GLU A 5 14.35 6.65 0.58
C GLU A 5 13.94 6.70 -0.89
N THR A 6 12.69 7.10 -1.12
CA THR A 6 12.10 7.26 -2.45
C THR A 6 11.24 8.53 -2.47
N CYS A 7 10.80 8.97 -3.66
CA CYS A 7 9.99 10.17 -3.81
C CYS A 7 8.49 9.84 -3.73
N LEU A 8 7.73 10.57 -2.93
CA LEU A 8 6.28 10.41 -2.83
C LEU A 8 5.56 10.73 -4.15
N ASP A 9 6.10 11.67 -4.94
CA ASP A 9 5.51 12.01 -6.25
C ASP A 9 5.61 10.85 -7.25
N ASP A 10 6.61 10.00 -7.13
CA ASP A 10 6.73 8.81 -7.98
C ASP A 10 5.62 7.79 -7.65
N HIS A 11 5.32 7.60 -6.38
CA HIS A 11 4.18 6.79 -5.96
C HIS A 11 2.84 7.38 -6.44
N ARG A 12 2.70 8.72 -6.41
CA ARG A 12 1.52 9.41 -6.93
C ARG A 12 1.36 9.21 -8.43
N LYS A 13 2.45 9.32 -9.21
CA LYS A 13 2.44 9.08 -10.67
C LYS A 13 1.95 7.68 -11.01
N ILE A 14 2.42 6.67 -10.28
CA ILE A 14 2.00 5.27 -10.46
C ILE A 14 0.51 5.12 -10.12
N ARG A 15 0.08 5.62 -8.96
CA ARG A 15 -1.33 5.61 -8.56
C ARG A 15 -2.23 6.28 -9.60
N ASP A 16 -1.85 7.45 -10.08
CA ASP A 16 -2.66 8.23 -11.04
C ASP A 16 -2.76 7.55 -12.42
N ALA A 17 -1.77 6.74 -12.77
CA ALA A 17 -1.75 6.00 -14.03
C ALA A 17 -2.49 4.66 -13.99
N HIS A 18 -2.46 3.98 -12.84
CA HIS A 18 -2.94 2.61 -12.70
C HIS A 18 -4.14 2.47 -11.73
N GLY A 19 -4.48 3.54 -11.02
CA GLY A 19 -5.53 3.53 -9.98
C GLY A 19 -5.03 2.99 -8.63
N GLY A 20 -5.96 2.79 -7.70
CA GLY A 20 -5.67 2.34 -6.34
C GLY A 20 -5.25 3.47 -5.39
N THR A 21 -4.56 3.11 -4.33
CA THR A 21 -4.09 4.01 -3.27
C THR A 21 -2.56 4.05 -3.23
N ILE A 22 -1.97 5.02 -2.54
CA ILE A 22 -0.52 5.05 -2.28
C ILE A 22 -0.09 3.79 -1.51
N ASN A 23 -0.92 3.30 -0.60
CA ASN A 23 -0.64 2.05 0.11
C ASN A 23 -0.54 0.84 -0.84
N ASP A 24 -1.40 0.77 -1.85
CA ASP A 24 -1.36 -0.31 -2.85
C ASP A 24 -0.07 -0.24 -3.67
N VAL A 25 0.38 0.96 -4.03
CA VAL A 25 1.66 1.16 -4.74
C VAL A 25 2.84 0.72 -3.86
N ILE A 26 2.84 1.09 -2.56
CA ILE A 26 3.88 0.66 -1.61
C ILE A 26 3.91 -0.87 -1.51
N LEU A 27 2.76 -1.50 -1.32
CA LEU A 27 2.68 -2.97 -1.22
C LEU A 27 3.08 -3.67 -2.52
N ALA A 28 2.72 -3.11 -3.69
CA ALA A 28 3.15 -3.64 -4.98
C ALA A 28 4.66 -3.49 -5.20
N THR A 29 5.26 -2.37 -4.78
CA THR A 29 6.70 -2.15 -4.76
C THR A 29 7.39 -3.20 -3.89
N LEU A 30 6.92 -3.40 -2.67
CA LEU A 30 7.45 -4.43 -1.77
C LEU A 30 7.27 -5.84 -2.32
N THR A 31 6.16 -6.12 -3.01
CA THR A 31 5.94 -7.40 -3.70
C THR A 31 6.98 -7.65 -4.78
N GLY A 32 7.27 -6.63 -5.61
CA GLY A 32 8.32 -6.68 -6.63
C GLY A 32 9.71 -6.87 -6.01
N ALA A 33 10.00 -6.13 -4.95
CA ALA A 33 11.26 -6.21 -4.23
C ALA A 33 11.50 -7.61 -3.63
N LEU A 34 10.51 -8.16 -2.94
CA LEU A 34 10.58 -9.52 -2.37
C LEU A 34 10.76 -10.58 -3.47
N ARG A 35 10.04 -10.43 -4.60
CA ARG A 35 10.21 -11.31 -5.76
C ARG A 35 11.65 -11.28 -6.26
N SER A 36 12.20 -10.09 -6.56
CA SER A 36 13.56 -9.93 -7.09
C SER A 36 14.59 -10.46 -6.10
N TRP A 37 14.45 -10.11 -4.83
CA TRP A 37 15.34 -10.58 -3.77
C TRP A 37 15.35 -12.11 -3.62
N LEU A 38 14.19 -12.78 -3.65
CA LEU A 38 14.12 -14.24 -3.59
C LEU A 38 14.75 -14.89 -4.83
N MET A 39 14.57 -14.29 -5.99
CA MET A 39 15.22 -14.77 -7.23
C MET A 39 16.74 -14.68 -7.18
N THR A 40 17.31 -13.63 -6.56
CA THR A 40 18.77 -13.51 -6.39
C THR A 40 19.35 -14.57 -5.47
N ARG A 41 18.55 -15.11 -4.55
CA ARG A 41 18.93 -16.22 -3.67
C ARG A 41 18.81 -17.59 -4.33
N ALA A 42 18.57 -17.64 -5.64
CA ALA A 42 18.30 -18.85 -6.41
C ALA A 42 17.12 -19.68 -5.86
N GLU A 43 16.25 -19.06 -5.10
CA GLU A 43 15.03 -19.70 -4.63
C GLU A 43 14.04 -19.85 -5.79
N SER A 44 13.65 -21.08 -6.08
CA SER A 44 12.67 -21.36 -7.11
C SER A 44 11.30 -20.81 -6.71
N LEU A 45 10.82 -19.80 -7.42
CA LEU A 45 9.45 -19.29 -7.28
C LEU A 45 8.39 -20.26 -7.84
N GLY A 46 8.81 -21.40 -8.43
CA GLY A 46 7.92 -22.33 -9.12
C GLY A 46 6.82 -22.96 -8.25
N GLY A 47 6.99 -22.97 -6.93
CA GLY A 47 5.99 -23.42 -5.95
C GLY A 47 5.44 -22.30 -5.07
N LEU A 48 6.16 -21.18 -4.93
CA LEU A 48 5.81 -20.06 -4.06
C LEU A 48 5.10 -18.98 -4.89
N ARG A 49 3.77 -18.97 -4.85
CA ARG A 49 2.98 -18.02 -5.63
C ARG A 49 2.79 -16.69 -4.91
N GLN A 50 2.77 -16.70 -3.58
CA GLN A 50 2.48 -15.53 -2.77
C GLN A 50 3.19 -15.59 -1.41
N VAL A 51 3.46 -14.44 -0.85
CA VAL A 51 3.91 -14.23 0.53
C VAL A 51 2.79 -13.49 1.25
N ARG A 52 2.37 -14.01 2.39
CA ARG A 52 1.35 -13.34 3.21
C ARG A 52 1.98 -12.30 4.10
N ALA A 53 1.54 -11.06 3.95
CA ALA A 53 1.89 -9.95 4.81
C ALA A 53 0.81 -9.69 5.84
N VAL A 54 1.19 -9.32 7.06
CA VAL A 54 0.29 -8.67 8.01
C VAL A 54 0.48 -7.15 7.91
N VAL A 55 -0.63 -6.46 7.66
CA VAL A 55 -0.66 -5.00 7.52
C VAL A 55 -1.59 -4.43 8.60
N PRO A 56 -1.08 -3.79 9.65
CA PRO A 56 -1.91 -3.07 10.61
C PRO A 56 -2.61 -1.90 9.92
N VAL A 57 -3.91 -1.77 10.11
CA VAL A 57 -4.73 -0.68 9.59
C VAL A 57 -5.46 -0.03 10.75
N SER A 58 -5.42 1.29 10.83
CA SER A 58 -6.25 2.04 11.79
C SER A 58 -7.71 1.93 11.34
N VAL A 59 -8.56 1.41 12.20
CA VAL A 59 -10.01 1.38 12.01
C VAL A 59 -10.57 2.56 12.81
N ILE A 60 -11.02 3.59 12.09
CA ILE A 60 -11.79 4.68 12.67
C ILE A 60 -13.24 4.28 12.52
N ASP A 61 -13.85 3.83 13.62
CA ASP A 61 -15.29 3.60 13.71
C ASP A 61 -15.92 4.94 14.16
N GLU A 62 -16.54 5.67 13.24
CA GLU A 62 -17.12 7.00 13.50
C GLU A 62 -18.19 6.95 14.61
N GLU A 63 -18.80 5.79 14.85
CA GLU A 63 -19.80 5.61 15.92
C GLU A 63 -19.18 5.35 17.31
N LEU A 64 -17.90 4.98 17.40
CA LEU A 64 -17.20 4.64 18.63
C LEU A 64 -16.21 5.72 19.11
N GLU A 65 -16.00 6.77 18.34
CA GLU A 65 -15.07 7.88 18.69
C GLU A 65 -15.42 8.58 20.02
N ALA A 66 -16.68 8.53 20.45
CA ALA A 66 -17.14 9.21 21.68
C ALA A 66 -16.76 8.48 22.97
N THR A 67 -16.34 7.22 22.95
CA THR A 67 -16.17 6.39 24.16
C THR A 67 -14.87 5.63 24.29
N SER A 68 -14.01 5.54 23.25
CA SER A 68 -12.76 4.78 23.33
C SER A 68 -11.53 5.67 23.28
N LEU A 69 -10.78 5.72 24.38
CA LEU A 69 -9.48 6.39 24.54
C LEU A 69 -8.33 5.64 23.84
N GLY A 70 -8.52 5.08 22.65
CA GLY A 70 -7.45 4.38 21.94
C GLY A 70 -7.76 4.11 20.47
N SER A 71 -6.75 4.24 19.62
CA SER A 71 -6.84 3.83 18.21
C SER A 71 -7.09 2.33 18.12
N GLN A 72 -8.19 1.92 17.51
CA GLN A 72 -8.42 0.52 17.20
C GLN A 72 -7.58 0.14 15.99
N ILE A 73 -6.67 -0.81 16.16
CA ILE A 73 -5.81 -1.31 15.10
C ILE A 73 -6.32 -2.70 14.71
N ALA A 74 -6.72 -2.86 13.46
CA ALA A 74 -7.03 -4.16 12.88
C ALA A 74 -5.84 -4.67 12.09
N ALA A 75 -5.57 -5.96 12.16
CA ALA A 75 -4.56 -6.62 11.35
C ALA A 75 -5.21 -7.17 10.08
N HIS A 76 -4.78 -6.69 8.92
CA HIS A 76 -5.17 -7.23 7.63
C HIS A 76 -4.11 -8.19 7.12
N PHE A 77 -4.53 -9.38 6.71
CA PHE A 77 -3.65 -10.32 6.02
C PHE A 77 -3.77 -10.12 4.52
N VAL A 78 -2.69 -9.75 3.88
CA VAL A 78 -2.63 -9.47 2.44
C VAL A 78 -1.70 -10.48 1.78
N ASP A 79 -2.18 -11.17 0.77
CA ASP A 79 -1.36 -12.08 -0.02
C ASP A 79 -0.64 -11.27 -1.11
N LEU A 80 0.69 -11.17 -0.98
CA LEU A 80 1.57 -10.48 -1.93
C LEU A 80 1.93 -11.44 -3.07
N PRO A 81 1.52 -11.18 -4.32
CA PRO A 81 1.67 -12.10 -5.45
C PRO A 81 3.10 -12.08 -6.02
N ILE A 82 4.06 -12.59 -5.26
CA ILE A 82 5.48 -12.61 -5.67
C ILE A 82 5.74 -13.52 -6.87
N GLY A 83 4.86 -14.49 -7.14
CA GLY A 83 4.93 -15.36 -8.31
C GLY A 83 4.61 -14.66 -9.63
N GLU A 84 3.90 -13.51 -9.59
CA GLU A 84 3.47 -12.80 -10.79
C GLU A 84 4.63 -11.97 -11.39
N PRO A 85 5.02 -12.23 -12.65
CA PRO A 85 6.12 -11.49 -13.28
C PRO A 85 5.76 -10.06 -13.69
N SER A 86 4.48 -9.79 -14.03
CA SER A 86 4.04 -8.48 -14.50
C SER A 86 3.82 -7.50 -13.34
N PRO A 87 4.56 -6.37 -13.28
CA PRO A 87 4.39 -5.39 -12.20
C PRO A 87 3.00 -4.72 -12.21
N ALA A 88 2.39 -4.50 -13.37
CA ALA A 88 1.03 -3.99 -13.47
C ALA A 88 0.01 -4.96 -12.88
N VAL A 89 0.14 -6.26 -13.19
CA VAL A 89 -0.74 -7.29 -12.66
C VAL A 89 -0.54 -7.44 -11.15
N ARG A 90 0.71 -7.39 -10.65
CA ARG A 90 1.01 -7.38 -9.21
C ARG A 90 0.28 -6.24 -8.50
N LEU A 91 0.36 -5.01 -9.04
CA LEU A 91 -0.31 -3.83 -8.47
C LEU A 91 -1.82 -4.04 -8.40
N HIS A 92 -2.45 -4.50 -9.49
CA HIS A 92 -3.90 -4.74 -9.51
C HIS A 92 -4.33 -5.85 -8.55
N GLN A 93 -3.57 -6.94 -8.45
CA GLN A 93 -3.87 -8.04 -7.52
C GLN A 93 -3.77 -7.59 -6.06
N VAL A 94 -2.74 -6.81 -5.71
CA VAL A 94 -2.58 -6.23 -4.37
C VAL A 94 -3.74 -5.30 -4.04
N SER A 95 -4.09 -4.38 -4.94
CA SER A 95 -5.19 -3.43 -4.75
C SER A 95 -6.52 -4.17 -4.54
N TYR A 96 -6.80 -5.17 -5.37
CA TYR A 96 -8.01 -5.99 -5.25
C TYR A 96 -8.07 -6.76 -3.92
N SER A 97 -6.97 -7.41 -3.52
CA SER A 97 -6.88 -8.13 -2.25
C SER A 97 -7.15 -7.20 -1.06
N PHE A 98 -6.60 -5.99 -1.09
CA PHE A 98 -6.76 -5.03 -0.01
C PHE A 98 -8.18 -4.47 0.08
N GLN A 99 -8.84 -4.21 -1.05
CA GLN A 99 -10.23 -3.76 -1.12
C GLN A 99 -11.20 -4.85 -0.66
N ALA A 100 -11.02 -6.09 -1.12
CA ALA A 100 -11.86 -7.22 -0.73
C ALA A 100 -11.86 -7.48 0.79
N HIS A 101 -10.75 -7.17 1.47
CA HIS A 101 -10.66 -7.27 2.93
C HIS A 101 -11.40 -6.13 3.64
N LYS A 102 -11.43 -4.93 3.08
CA LYS A 102 -12.22 -3.80 3.61
C LYS A 102 -13.71 -4.10 3.54
N ASP A 103 -14.19 -4.63 2.41
CA ASP A 103 -15.61 -4.86 2.16
C ASP A 103 -16.18 -6.03 2.98
N THR A 104 -15.36 -7.02 3.31
CA THR A 104 -15.80 -8.22 4.05
C THR A 104 -15.85 -8.04 5.58
N GLY A 105 -15.46 -6.88 6.12
CA GLY A 105 -15.54 -6.61 7.57
C GLY A 105 -14.76 -7.60 8.45
N ARG A 106 -13.84 -8.39 7.87
CA ARG A 106 -13.03 -9.40 8.60
C ARG A 106 -12.06 -8.80 9.62
N SER A 107 -11.87 -7.49 9.61
CA SER A 107 -11.16 -6.75 10.66
C SER A 107 -11.80 -6.89 12.05
N VAL A 108 -13.07 -7.28 12.10
CA VAL A 108 -13.88 -7.37 13.34
C VAL A 108 -13.59 -8.64 14.16
N ALA A 109 -12.96 -9.66 13.58
CA ALA A 109 -12.80 -10.96 14.24
C ALA A 109 -11.91 -10.90 15.50
N ALA A 110 -10.86 -10.08 15.51
CA ALA A 110 -9.95 -9.96 16.66
C ALA A 110 -10.65 -9.31 17.87
N ASN A 111 -11.46 -8.28 17.66
CA ASN A 111 -12.19 -7.59 18.74
C ASN A 111 -13.37 -8.40 19.26
N ARG A 112 -14.06 -9.18 18.40
CA ARG A 112 -15.14 -10.08 18.86
C ARG A 112 -14.62 -11.23 19.70
N LEU A 113 -13.45 -11.77 19.41
CA LEU A 113 -12.80 -12.79 20.25
C LEU A 113 -12.38 -12.22 21.61
N ALA A 114 -11.93 -10.97 21.66
CA ALA A 114 -11.61 -10.28 22.90
C ALA A 114 -12.88 -10.03 23.75
N GLY A 115 -14.02 -9.73 23.14
CA GLY A 115 -15.30 -9.50 23.83
C GLY A 115 -15.92 -10.79 24.43
N ILE A 116 -15.73 -11.93 23.77
CA ILE A 116 -16.17 -13.25 24.30
C ILE A 116 -15.30 -13.72 25.46
N ALA A 117 -14.03 -13.29 25.49
CA ALA A 117 -13.07 -13.62 26.52
C ALA A 117 -13.45 -13.04 27.92
N GLY A 118 -14.31 -12.04 28.02
CA GLY A 118 -14.70 -11.42 29.30
C GLY A 118 -15.41 -12.34 30.29
N PHE A 119 -15.88 -13.51 29.86
CA PHE A 119 -16.60 -14.47 30.73
C PHE A 119 -15.82 -15.76 31.05
N ALA A 120 -14.61 -15.93 30.52
CA ALA A 120 -13.85 -17.16 30.76
C ALA A 120 -12.90 -17.03 31.98
N PRO A 121 -12.68 -18.10 32.77
CA PRO A 121 -11.67 -18.11 33.86
C PRO A 121 -10.29 -17.72 33.33
N THR A 122 -9.48 -17.08 34.20
CA THR A 122 -8.14 -16.53 33.84
C THR A 122 -7.17 -17.56 33.23
N THR A 123 -7.29 -18.84 33.61
CA THR A 123 -6.51 -19.94 33.01
C THR A 123 -6.87 -20.19 31.53
N PHE A 124 -8.15 -20.09 31.17
CA PHE A 124 -8.60 -20.20 29.79
C PHE A 124 -8.12 -19.03 28.93
N HIS A 125 -8.05 -17.82 29.51
CA HIS A 125 -7.47 -16.65 28.83
C HIS A 125 -6.00 -16.84 28.51
N ALA A 126 -5.22 -17.37 29.45
CA ALA A 126 -3.79 -17.60 29.24
C ALA A 126 -3.49 -18.67 28.18
N ILE A 127 -4.31 -19.72 28.11
CA ILE A 127 -4.15 -20.78 27.10
C ILE A 127 -4.71 -20.29 25.77
N GLY A 128 -5.90 -19.71 25.74
CA GLY A 128 -6.54 -19.20 24.52
C GLY A 128 -5.73 -18.10 23.83
N SER A 129 -5.15 -17.16 24.60
CA SER A 129 -4.28 -16.12 24.06
C SER A 129 -2.96 -16.68 23.50
N ARG A 130 -2.40 -17.72 24.12
CA ARG A 130 -1.21 -18.40 23.59
C ARG A 130 -1.48 -19.16 22.30
N VAL A 131 -2.60 -19.88 22.22
CA VAL A 131 -3.01 -20.59 21.00
C VAL A 131 -3.32 -19.61 19.90
N ALA A 132 -4.12 -18.57 20.16
CA ALA A 132 -4.42 -17.51 19.20
C ALA A 132 -3.15 -16.78 18.72
N ALA A 133 -2.19 -16.53 19.62
CA ALA A 133 -0.90 -15.92 19.25
C ALA A 133 -0.05 -16.85 18.39
N VAL A 134 -0.08 -18.17 18.60
CA VAL A 134 0.62 -19.16 17.76
C VAL A 134 0.00 -19.25 16.38
N GLU A 135 -1.32 -19.32 16.28
CA GLU A 135 -2.04 -19.33 15.00
C GLU A 135 -1.83 -18.03 14.23
N LEU A 136 -1.88 -16.88 14.91
CA LEU A 136 -1.60 -15.59 14.31
C LEU A 136 -0.16 -15.53 13.76
N ARG A 137 0.82 -16.07 14.52
CA ARG A 137 2.24 -16.13 14.09
C ARG A 137 2.47 -17.00 12.87
N ARG A 138 1.69 -18.08 12.68
CA ARG A 138 1.80 -18.95 11.51
C ARG A 138 1.08 -18.39 10.28
N GLY A 139 0.23 -17.39 10.49
CA GLY A 139 -0.65 -16.85 9.47
C GLY A 139 0.03 -15.92 8.46
N TYR A 140 1.27 -15.44 8.71
CA TYR A 140 1.97 -14.51 7.81
C TYR A 140 3.49 -14.76 7.81
N GLN A 141 4.21 -14.23 6.83
CA GLN A 141 5.65 -14.33 6.67
C GLN A 141 6.38 -13.01 6.90
N VAL A 142 5.73 -11.88 6.61
CA VAL A 142 6.32 -10.54 6.75
C VAL A 142 5.30 -9.58 7.38
N SER A 143 5.75 -8.70 8.26
CA SER A 143 4.94 -7.58 8.73
C SER A 143 5.29 -6.32 7.94
N VAL A 144 4.25 -5.61 7.48
CA VAL A 144 4.40 -4.34 6.76
C VAL A 144 3.54 -3.29 7.45
N THR A 145 4.18 -2.29 8.04
CA THR A 145 3.48 -1.14 8.64
C THR A 145 3.62 0.06 7.73
N ASN A 146 2.52 0.74 7.42
CA ASN A 146 2.54 1.99 6.65
C ASN A 146 1.81 3.07 7.44
N VAL A 147 2.57 4.07 7.88
CA VAL A 147 2.04 5.21 8.65
C VAL A 147 2.32 6.49 7.87
N PRO A 148 1.30 7.11 7.25
CA PRO A 148 1.49 8.38 6.57
C PRO A 148 1.85 9.47 7.58
N GLY A 149 2.93 10.21 7.30
CA GLY A 149 3.39 11.32 8.11
C GLY A 149 3.08 12.68 7.48
N PRO A 150 3.39 13.78 8.19
CA PRO A 150 3.11 15.13 7.75
C PRO A 150 3.91 15.50 6.50
N GLN A 151 3.25 16.21 5.58
CA GLN A 151 3.87 16.67 4.34
C GLN A 151 4.42 18.10 4.43
N ALA A 152 4.39 18.68 5.63
CA ALA A 152 5.04 19.94 5.96
C ALA A 152 6.34 19.68 6.73
N PRO A 153 7.39 20.51 6.56
CA PRO A 153 8.64 20.33 7.27
C PRO A 153 8.46 20.54 8.79
N LEU A 154 9.00 19.62 9.58
CA LEU A 154 9.05 19.72 11.03
C LEU A 154 10.41 20.22 11.49
N TYR A 155 10.43 20.89 12.63
CA TYR A 155 11.63 21.44 13.25
C TYR A 155 11.68 21.06 14.72
N ALA A 156 12.87 20.73 15.20
CA ALA A 156 13.14 20.50 16.61
C ALA A 156 14.39 21.29 17.02
N ALA A 157 14.28 22.13 18.04
CA ALA A 157 15.36 23.00 18.54
C ALA A 157 16.04 23.81 17.41
N GLY A 158 15.27 24.31 16.43
CA GLY A 158 15.78 25.08 15.29
C GLY A 158 16.33 24.24 14.14
N ALA A 159 16.55 22.93 14.31
CA ALA A 159 16.99 22.04 13.25
C ALA A 159 15.80 21.46 12.47
N LYS A 160 15.91 21.45 11.13
CA LYS A 160 14.91 20.85 10.23
C LYS A 160 15.05 19.32 10.24
N MET A 161 13.96 18.61 10.43
CA MET A 161 13.91 17.17 10.23
C MET A 161 14.09 16.85 8.73
N ILE A 162 15.01 15.96 8.40
CA ILE A 162 15.35 15.60 7.01
C ILE A 162 14.64 14.31 6.55
N GLY A 163 14.30 13.41 7.47
CA GLY A 163 13.65 12.14 7.18
C GLY A 163 13.17 11.45 8.44
N SER A 164 12.29 10.49 8.28
CA SER A 164 11.76 9.65 9.37
C SER A 164 11.66 8.20 8.89
N TYR A 165 12.35 7.30 9.58
CA TYR A 165 12.35 5.88 9.26
C TYR A 165 11.65 5.11 10.37
N SER A 166 10.64 4.34 10.01
CA SER A 166 10.00 3.40 10.93
C SER A 166 10.90 2.19 11.16
N VAL A 167 11.05 1.78 12.41
CA VAL A 167 11.83 0.60 12.81
C VAL A 167 10.89 -0.40 13.47
N PRO A 168 10.18 -1.23 12.70
CA PRO A 168 9.28 -2.21 13.28
C PRO A 168 10.08 -3.29 14.02
N PRO A 169 9.62 -3.73 15.21
CA PRO A 169 10.26 -4.84 15.91
C PRO A 169 10.02 -6.16 15.19
N LEU A 170 11.00 -7.06 15.26
CA LEU A 170 10.80 -8.43 14.81
C LEU A 170 9.98 -9.19 15.85
N THR A 171 9.07 -10.02 15.38
CA THR A 171 8.32 -10.97 16.19
C THR A 171 8.95 -12.36 16.11
N ALA A 172 8.86 -13.15 17.18
CA ALA A 172 9.45 -14.48 17.21
C ALA A 172 8.93 -15.36 16.06
N GLY A 173 9.84 -15.92 15.26
CA GLY A 173 9.53 -16.72 14.08
C GLY A 173 9.33 -15.92 12.78
N HIS A 174 9.47 -14.58 12.82
CA HIS A 174 9.36 -13.72 11.64
C HIS A 174 10.65 -12.91 11.49
N PRO A 175 11.52 -13.31 10.57
CA PRO A 175 12.85 -12.72 10.44
C PRO A 175 12.86 -11.39 9.70
N LEU A 176 11.71 -10.92 9.18
CA LEU A 176 11.61 -9.72 8.37
C LEU A 176 10.40 -8.87 8.75
N ALA A 177 10.63 -7.59 8.97
CA ALA A 177 9.61 -6.59 9.20
C ALA A 177 9.95 -5.31 8.44
N ILE A 178 8.96 -4.69 7.78
CA ILE A 178 9.16 -3.49 6.96
C ILE A 178 8.23 -2.40 7.47
N GLY A 179 8.81 -1.27 7.85
CA GLY A 179 8.09 -0.08 8.22
C GLY A 179 8.19 0.97 7.12
N VAL A 180 7.07 1.56 6.74
CA VAL A 180 7.02 2.62 5.75
C VAL A 180 6.40 3.86 6.37
N THR A 181 6.97 5.01 6.12
CA THR A 181 6.40 6.30 6.50
C THR A 181 6.65 7.33 5.41
N SER A 182 5.75 8.31 5.29
CA SER A 182 5.96 9.44 4.38
C SER A 182 6.20 10.71 5.15
N TYR A 183 7.09 11.56 4.67
CA TYR A 183 7.36 12.85 5.29
C TYR A 183 7.90 13.83 4.25
N ASN A 184 7.34 15.05 4.21
CA ASN A 184 7.85 16.20 3.44
C ASN A 184 8.23 15.83 1.98
N GLY A 185 7.40 15.06 1.30
CA GLY A 185 7.61 14.63 -0.10
C GLY A 185 8.45 13.36 -0.28
N GLY A 186 9.02 12.80 0.79
CA GLY A 186 9.71 11.51 0.77
C GLY A 186 8.83 10.35 1.22
N VAL A 187 9.19 9.14 0.81
CA VAL A 187 8.70 7.88 1.36
C VAL A 187 9.91 7.09 1.86
N PHE A 188 9.88 6.74 3.13
CA PHE A 188 11.00 6.18 3.88
C PHE A 188 10.66 4.76 4.31
N TYR A 189 11.47 3.81 3.86
CA TYR A 189 11.36 2.41 4.22
C TYR A 189 12.41 2.05 5.26
N GLY A 190 12.00 1.46 6.36
CA GLY A 190 12.87 0.85 7.36
C GLY A 190 12.69 -0.66 7.34
N ILE A 191 13.72 -1.37 6.91
CA ILE A 191 13.73 -2.83 6.82
C ILE A 191 14.47 -3.38 8.03
N THR A 192 13.76 -4.02 8.93
CA THR A 192 14.34 -4.73 10.07
C THR A 192 14.42 -6.21 9.72
N ALA A 193 15.61 -6.78 9.82
CA ALA A 193 15.86 -8.16 9.47
C ALA A 193 16.70 -8.85 10.53
N ASP A 194 16.42 -10.12 10.78
CA ASP A 194 17.26 -10.99 11.58
C ASP A 194 18.54 -11.30 10.79
N ARG A 195 19.70 -11.10 11.42
CA ARG A 195 20.99 -11.19 10.75
C ARG A 195 21.30 -12.62 10.27
N ASP A 196 20.89 -13.61 11.03
CA ASP A 196 21.23 -15.01 10.73
C ASP A 196 20.31 -15.57 9.63
N SER A 197 19.05 -15.17 9.61
CA SER A 197 18.05 -15.63 8.64
C SER A 197 18.06 -14.81 7.34
N VAL A 198 18.38 -13.51 7.41
CA VAL A 198 18.35 -12.54 6.30
C VAL A 198 19.63 -11.71 6.31
N PRO A 199 20.80 -12.33 6.04
CA PRO A 199 22.10 -11.64 6.09
C PRO A 199 22.28 -10.60 4.97
N ASP A 200 21.50 -10.72 3.90
CA ASP A 200 21.51 -9.90 2.68
C ASP A 200 20.38 -8.88 2.62
N ALA A 201 19.92 -8.37 3.76
CA ALA A 201 18.87 -7.36 3.83
C ALA A 201 19.20 -6.08 3.03
N ASP A 202 20.47 -5.74 2.86
CA ASP A 202 20.91 -4.61 2.03
C ASP A 202 20.50 -4.79 0.57
N LEU A 203 20.58 -6.01 0.04
CA LEU A 203 20.13 -6.34 -1.30
C LEU A 203 18.61 -6.16 -1.46
N LEU A 204 17.82 -6.53 -0.42
CA LEU A 204 16.39 -6.24 -0.43
C LEU A 204 16.11 -4.74 -0.53
N GLY A 205 16.93 -3.90 0.13
CA GLY A 205 16.85 -2.45 0.02
C GLY A 205 17.11 -1.93 -1.41
N VAL A 206 18.04 -2.55 -2.15
CA VAL A 206 18.26 -2.26 -3.58
C VAL A 206 17.04 -2.66 -4.40
N CYS A 207 16.53 -3.88 -4.18
CA CYS A 207 15.35 -4.38 -4.89
C CYS A 207 14.10 -3.51 -4.68
N VAL A 208 13.98 -2.80 -3.54
CA VAL A 208 12.86 -1.85 -3.31
C VAL A 208 12.92 -0.69 -4.30
N ARG A 209 14.11 -0.12 -4.56
CA ARG A 209 14.27 0.97 -5.54
C ARG A 209 13.98 0.47 -6.95
N GLU A 210 14.57 -0.66 -7.32
CA GLU A 210 14.38 -1.27 -8.65
C GLU A 210 12.92 -1.60 -8.93
N ALA A 211 12.19 -2.14 -7.94
CA ALA A 211 10.77 -2.44 -8.09
C ALA A 211 9.89 -1.19 -8.26
N LEU A 212 10.25 -0.07 -7.62
CA LEU A 212 9.57 1.20 -7.84
C LEU A 212 9.86 1.75 -9.25
N ASP A 213 11.12 1.67 -9.69
CA ASP A 213 11.52 2.11 -11.04
C ASP A 213 10.82 1.28 -12.12
N GLU A 214 10.68 -0.03 -11.93
CA GLU A 214 9.92 -0.92 -12.82
C GLU A 214 8.45 -0.44 -12.98
N LEU A 215 7.79 -0.05 -11.90
CA LEU A 215 6.43 0.49 -11.94
C LEU A 215 6.35 1.87 -12.61
N LEU A 216 7.36 2.71 -12.43
CA LEU A 216 7.46 4.02 -13.10
C LEU A 216 7.66 3.88 -14.61
N ASP A 217 8.48 2.95 -15.04
CA ASP A 217 8.72 2.69 -16.47
C ASP A 217 7.46 2.25 -17.18
N LEU A 218 6.65 1.39 -16.54
CA LEU A 218 5.32 1.03 -17.06
C LEU A 218 4.41 2.23 -17.22
N THR A 219 4.40 3.12 -16.24
CA THR A 219 3.59 4.34 -16.27
C THR A 219 3.97 5.21 -17.46
N SER A 220 5.26 5.33 -17.74
CA SER A 220 5.80 6.07 -18.89
C SER A 220 5.43 5.43 -20.23
N ALA A 221 5.48 4.10 -20.31
CA ALA A 221 5.10 3.34 -21.50
C ALA A 221 3.60 3.45 -21.81
N THR A 222 2.76 3.40 -20.77
CA THR A 222 1.29 3.54 -20.89
C THR A 222 0.92 4.94 -21.40
N ARG A 223 1.58 6.00 -20.92
CA ARG A 223 1.37 7.38 -21.42
C ARG A 223 1.72 7.53 -22.91
N ARG A 224 2.77 6.85 -23.40
CA ARG A 224 3.16 6.88 -24.83
C ARG A 224 2.16 6.15 -25.72
N ARG A 225 1.45 5.13 -25.21
CA ARG A 225 0.46 4.33 -25.95
C ARG A 225 -0.94 4.93 -25.95
N ALA A 226 -1.26 5.86 -25.07
CA ALA A 226 -2.55 6.52 -25.06
C ALA A 226 -2.77 7.24 -26.41
N PRO A 227 -3.86 6.95 -27.17
CA PRO A 227 -4.10 7.59 -28.44
C PRO A 227 -4.25 9.10 -28.21
N ARG A 228 -3.43 9.89 -28.91
CA ARG A 228 -3.62 11.35 -28.98
C ARG A 228 -5.06 11.58 -29.41
N GLY A 229 -5.88 12.14 -28.53
CA GLY A 229 -7.29 12.42 -28.78
C GLY A 229 -7.45 13.06 -30.14
N ARG A 230 -8.31 12.47 -30.98
CA ARG A 230 -8.70 12.95 -32.29
C ARG A 230 -9.21 14.38 -32.08
N ARG A 231 -8.42 15.37 -32.50
CA ARG A 231 -8.90 16.77 -32.57
C ARG A 231 -10.18 16.76 -33.40
N THR A 232 -11.31 17.02 -32.77
CA THR A 232 -12.55 17.32 -33.47
C THR A 232 -12.30 18.51 -34.39
N PRO A 233 -12.60 18.41 -35.72
CA PRO A 233 -12.47 19.54 -36.59
C PRO A 233 -13.44 20.64 -36.12
N LYS A 234 -12.92 21.84 -35.88
CA LYS A 234 -13.77 23.04 -35.68
C LYS A 234 -14.77 23.11 -36.82
N GLY A 235 -16.06 22.96 -36.55
CA GLY A 235 -17.14 23.15 -37.51
C GLY A 235 -17.03 24.52 -38.13
N LYS A 236 -17.00 24.55 -39.47
CA LYS A 236 -17.13 25.76 -40.27
C LYS A 236 -18.49 26.39 -39.97
N GLY A 237 -18.47 27.64 -39.52
CA GLY A 237 -19.67 28.42 -39.28
C GLY A 237 -20.54 28.48 -40.53
N THR A 238 -21.79 28.08 -40.39
CA THR A 238 -22.83 28.23 -41.39
C THR A 238 -23.33 29.68 -41.34
N THR A 239 -23.03 30.42 -42.37
CA THR A 239 -23.55 31.78 -42.61
C THR A 239 -25.07 31.68 -42.84
N GLN A 240 -25.85 32.29 -41.98
CA GLN A 240 -27.31 32.49 -42.21
C GLN A 240 -27.54 33.53 -43.34
N PRO A 241 -28.44 33.27 -44.30
CA PRO A 241 -28.85 34.28 -45.25
C PRO A 241 -29.87 35.22 -44.62
N LYS A 242 -29.65 36.52 -44.82
CA LYS A 242 -30.59 37.62 -44.50
C LYS A 242 -31.89 37.45 -45.27
N GLY A 243 -32.99 37.14 -44.58
CA GLY A 243 -34.35 37.26 -45.10
C GLY A 243 -34.82 38.73 -45.21
N LYS A 244 -35.23 39.11 -46.37
CA LYS A 244 -35.81 40.41 -46.70
C LYS A 244 -37.18 40.62 -46.04
N GLY A 245 -37.41 41.85 -45.62
CA GLY A 245 -38.67 42.25 -45.03
C GLY A 245 -39.80 42.29 -46.10
N THR A 246 -41.02 42.11 -45.60
CA THR A 246 -42.21 42.47 -46.28
C THR A 246 -43.16 43.17 -45.32
N THR A 247 -43.39 44.41 -45.60
CA THR A 247 -44.37 45.29 -45.00
C THR A 247 -45.77 44.79 -45.34
N GLN A 248 -46.66 44.67 -44.39
CA GLN A 248 -48.10 44.84 -44.69
C GLN A 248 -48.82 45.52 -43.52
N ARG A 249 -49.55 46.52 -43.99
CA ARG A 249 -50.42 47.49 -43.36
C ARG A 249 -51.79 46.87 -43.02
N LYS A 250 -52.44 47.48 -42.09
CA LYS A 250 -53.90 47.60 -41.84
C LYS A 250 -54.53 46.68 -40.82
N GLY A 251 -55.24 47.41 -40.02
CA GLY A 251 -56.44 47.06 -39.33
C GLY A 251 -56.52 47.73 -37.98
#